data_12b4e31bc31c4925b4510fd71ef8abcc
#
_entry.id   12b4e31bc31c4925b4510fd71ef8abcc
#
_cell.length_a   1.000
_cell.length_b   1.000
_cell.length_c   1.000
_cell.angle_alpha   90.00
_cell.angle_beta   90.00
_cell.angle_gamma   90.00
#
_symmetry.space_group_name_H-M   'P 1'
#
loop_
_entity.id
_entity.type
_entity.pdbx_description
1 polymer ?
#
loop_
_entity_poly.entity_id
_entity_poly.type
_entity_poly.pdbx_seq_one_letter_code
_entity_poly.pdbx_strand_id
1 'polypeptide(L)'
;FSGLTLDKLEEQVRPEAETRIKSSLVLEQIAKDENIEVSEEEIDAEIEKMAKAYGMEADKLKEYMGDAEKESMKRDISVTKAVDLVMENVKERAKAKTKKEKEAEAEENAEENAEE
;
A
#
# COMPACT_ATOMS: atom_id res chain seq x y z
N PHE A 1 24.26 26.62 5.96
CA PHE A 1 23.88 25.87 7.16
C PHE A 1 22.52 26.42 7.60
N SER A 2 21.46 25.73 7.24
CA SER A 2 20.11 26.04 7.66
C SER A 2 20.05 25.88 9.18
N GLY A 3 19.67 26.90 9.92
CA GLY A 3 19.57 26.87 11.38
C GLY A 3 18.53 25.89 11.94
N LEU A 4 18.52 24.66 11.39
CA LEU A 4 17.77 23.54 11.91
C LEU A 4 18.52 22.98 13.12
N THR A 5 17.97 23.22 14.27
CA THR A 5 18.40 22.51 15.48
C THR A 5 17.84 21.10 15.48
N LEU A 6 18.51 20.18 16.19
CA LEU A 6 18.04 18.80 16.34
C LEU A 6 16.59 18.76 16.85
N ASP A 7 16.23 19.62 17.78
CA ASP A 7 14.87 19.72 18.33
C ASP A 7 13.83 20.07 17.25
N LYS A 8 14.13 21.00 16.35
CA LYS A 8 13.24 21.36 15.25
C LYS A 8 13.11 20.25 14.21
N LEU A 9 14.20 19.52 13.97
CA LEU A 9 14.18 18.35 13.10
C LEU A 9 13.31 17.23 13.71
N GLU A 10 13.46 16.98 15.00
CA GLU A 10 12.64 16.02 15.74
C GLU A 10 11.15 16.39 15.70
N GLU A 11 10.81 17.66 15.93
CA GLU A 11 9.44 18.17 15.87
C GLU A 11 8.79 17.99 14.49
N GLN A 12 9.57 18.14 13.42
CA GLN A 12 9.10 17.95 12.05
C GLN A 12 8.93 16.47 11.67
N VAL A 13 9.84 15.61 12.11
CA VAL A 13 9.85 14.19 11.74
C VAL A 13 8.85 13.37 12.57
N ARG A 14 8.60 13.77 13.81
CA ARG A 14 7.71 13.04 14.73
C ARG A 14 6.30 12.77 14.15
N PRO A 15 5.55 13.76 13.63
CA PRO A 15 4.21 13.51 13.09
C PRO A 15 4.23 12.60 11.86
N GLU A 16 5.25 12.71 11.00
CA GLU A 16 5.43 11.80 9.87
C GLU A 16 5.71 10.37 10.33
N ALA A 17 6.58 10.19 11.31
CA ALA A 17 6.90 8.89 11.89
C ALA A 17 5.66 8.25 12.54
N GLU A 18 4.88 9.01 13.30
CA GLU A 18 3.63 8.52 13.88
C GLU A 18 2.61 8.10 12.83
N THR A 19 2.43 8.89 11.79
CA THR A 19 1.52 8.57 10.68
C THR A 19 1.97 7.30 9.95
N ARG A 20 3.27 7.14 9.72
CA ARG A 20 3.85 5.95 9.09
C ARG A 20 3.61 4.69 9.90
N ILE A 21 3.87 4.77 11.22
CA ILE A 21 3.65 3.63 12.13
C ILE A 21 2.17 3.27 12.19
N LYS A 22 1.27 4.24 12.33
CA LYS A 22 -0.17 4.02 12.35
C LYS A 22 -0.67 3.38 11.06
N SER A 23 -0.22 3.89 9.92
CA SER A 23 -0.58 3.34 8.60
C SER A 23 -0.08 1.90 8.44
N SER A 24 1.13 1.60 8.85
CA SER A 24 1.69 0.25 8.81
C SER A 24 0.89 -0.72 9.66
N LEU A 25 0.56 -0.34 10.90
CA LEU A 25 -0.25 -1.17 11.80
C LEU A 25 -1.65 -1.43 11.25
N VAL A 26 -2.29 -0.43 10.65
CA VAL A 26 -3.61 -0.59 10.01
C VAL A 26 -3.53 -1.56 8.83
N LEU A 27 -2.52 -1.42 7.97
CA LEU A 27 -2.32 -2.30 6.81
C LEU A 27 -1.98 -3.73 7.22
N GLU A 28 -1.19 -3.92 8.26
CA GLU A 28 -0.92 -5.25 8.85
C GLU A 28 -2.21 -5.89 9.38
N GLN A 29 -3.09 -5.10 10.02
CA GLN A 29 -4.36 -5.60 10.49
C GLN A 29 -5.30 -5.97 9.33
N ILE A 30 -5.37 -5.15 8.28
CA ILE A 30 -6.12 -5.47 7.06
C ILE A 30 -5.61 -6.78 6.45
N ALA A 31 -4.28 -6.95 6.35
CA ALA A 31 -3.70 -8.17 5.82
C ALA A 31 -4.11 -9.42 6.61
N LYS A 32 -4.26 -9.30 7.93
CA LYS A 32 -4.73 -10.38 8.80
C LYS A 32 -6.23 -10.64 8.64
N ASP A 33 -7.04 -9.59 8.64
CA ASP A 33 -8.51 -9.70 8.55
C ASP A 33 -8.95 -10.26 7.20
N GLU A 34 -8.26 -9.90 6.13
CA GLU A 34 -8.51 -10.39 4.77
C GLU A 34 -7.77 -11.71 4.47
N ASN A 35 -7.07 -12.29 5.45
CA ASN A 35 -6.29 -13.52 5.32
C ASN A 35 -5.33 -13.49 4.12
N ILE A 36 -4.59 -12.39 3.97
CA ILE A 36 -3.61 -12.24 2.89
C ILE A 36 -2.42 -13.15 3.19
N GLU A 37 -2.34 -14.23 2.46
CA GLU A 37 -1.21 -15.16 2.52
C GLU A 37 -0.10 -14.73 1.56
N VAL A 38 1.14 -14.93 2.00
CA VAL A 38 2.35 -14.72 1.19
C VAL A 38 2.98 -16.08 0.97
N SER A 39 3.09 -16.47 -0.28
CA SER A 39 3.73 -17.73 -0.67
C SER A 39 5.26 -17.63 -0.63
N GLU A 40 5.93 -18.78 -0.57
CA GLU A 40 7.39 -18.83 -0.66
C GLU A 40 7.89 -18.33 -2.02
N GLU A 41 7.13 -18.54 -3.08
CA GLU A 41 7.45 -18.06 -4.43
C GLU A 41 7.46 -16.51 -4.49
N GLU A 42 6.57 -15.86 -3.77
CA GLU A 42 6.55 -14.39 -3.68
C GLU A 42 7.74 -13.85 -2.90
N ILE A 43 8.13 -14.54 -1.84
CA ILE A 43 9.34 -14.20 -1.07
C ILE A 43 10.58 -14.38 -1.96
N ASP A 44 10.66 -15.47 -2.69
CA ASP A 44 11.76 -15.75 -3.61
C ASP A 44 11.87 -14.71 -4.72
N ALA A 45 10.74 -14.30 -5.30
CA ALA A 45 10.69 -13.26 -6.31
C ALA A 45 11.17 -11.90 -5.77
N GLU A 46 10.87 -11.57 -4.52
CA GLU A 46 11.34 -10.33 -3.89
C GLU A 46 12.84 -10.40 -3.58
N ILE A 47 13.34 -11.56 -3.13
CA ILE A 47 14.77 -11.79 -2.95
C ILE A 47 15.52 -11.63 -4.28
N GLU A 48 14.97 -12.16 -5.38
CA GLU A 48 15.58 -11.97 -6.71
C GLU A 48 15.64 -10.50 -7.13
N LYS A 49 14.59 -9.73 -6.87
CA LYS A 49 14.58 -8.29 -7.16
C LYS A 49 15.65 -7.56 -6.34
N MET A 50 15.75 -7.86 -5.05
CA MET A 50 16.77 -7.29 -4.18
C MET A 50 18.19 -7.70 -4.64
N ALA A 51 18.41 -8.95 -4.95
CA ALA A 51 19.68 -9.45 -5.44
C ALA A 51 20.12 -8.72 -6.73
N LYS A 52 19.19 -8.54 -7.66
CA LYS A 52 19.43 -7.75 -8.89
C LYS A 52 19.79 -6.29 -8.58
N ALA A 53 19.10 -5.67 -7.63
CA ALA A 53 19.36 -4.29 -7.22
C ALA A 53 20.74 -4.12 -6.58
N TYR A 54 21.21 -5.11 -5.83
CA TYR A 54 22.54 -5.12 -5.21
C TYR A 54 23.64 -5.72 -6.09
N GLY A 55 23.32 -6.21 -7.29
CA GLY A 55 24.30 -6.87 -8.19
C GLY A 55 24.82 -8.19 -7.63
N MET A 56 24.02 -8.90 -6.86
CA MET A 56 24.33 -10.18 -6.23
C MET A 56 23.52 -11.32 -6.83
N GLU A 57 23.97 -12.55 -6.63
CA GLU A 57 23.19 -13.75 -6.95
C GLU A 57 22.15 -14.00 -5.86
N ALA A 58 20.90 -14.37 -6.26
CA ALA A 58 19.79 -14.58 -5.34
C ALA A 58 20.11 -15.67 -4.30
N ASP A 59 20.80 -16.73 -4.69
CA ASP A 59 21.18 -17.83 -3.78
C ASP A 59 22.12 -17.36 -2.68
N LYS A 60 23.06 -16.48 -3.00
CA LYS A 60 23.95 -15.87 -2.00
C LYS A 60 23.18 -14.97 -1.03
N LEU A 61 22.25 -14.19 -1.55
CA LEU A 61 21.42 -13.34 -0.70
C LEU A 61 20.55 -14.19 0.24
N LYS A 62 19.96 -15.29 -0.26
CA LYS A 62 19.20 -16.25 0.57
C LYS A 62 20.02 -16.88 1.69
N GLU A 63 21.31 -17.15 1.43
CA GLU A 63 22.21 -17.74 2.41
C GLU A 63 22.58 -16.77 3.54
N TYR A 64 22.64 -15.46 3.22
CA TYR A 64 22.87 -14.41 4.20
C TYR A 64 21.60 -14.02 4.99
N MET A 65 20.43 -14.28 4.43
CA MET A 65 19.15 -13.97 5.08
C MET A 65 18.77 -15.04 6.09
N GLY A 66 18.65 -14.63 7.34
CA GLY A 66 18.11 -15.45 8.41
C GLY A 66 16.59 -15.54 8.37
N ASP A 67 16.04 -16.33 9.28
CA ASP A 67 14.58 -16.51 9.38
C ASP A 67 13.87 -15.21 9.76
N ALA A 68 14.50 -14.34 10.55
CA ALA A 68 13.95 -13.04 10.95
C ALA A 68 13.80 -12.09 9.76
N GLU A 69 14.79 -12.08 8.86
CA GLU A 69 14.74 -11.26 7.64
C GLU A 69 13.66 -11.75 6.68
N LYS A 70 13.51 -13.06 6.53
CA LYS A 70 12.43 -13.66 5.72
C LYS A 70 11.04 -13.33 6.28
N GLU A 71 10.91 -13.36 7.60
CA GLU A 71 9.66 -13.02 8.27
C GLU A 71 9.31 -11.53 8.13
N SER A 72 10.32 -10.66 8.20
CA SER A 72 10.16 -9.23 7.92
C SER A 72 9.72 -9.01 6.47
N MET A 73 10.37 -9.66 5.52
CA MET A 73 10.01 -9.58 4.10
C MET A 73 8.59 -10.10 3.84
N LYS A 74 8.20 -11.19 4.48
CA LYS A 74 6.82 -11.71 4.40
C LYS A 74 5.81 -10.68 4.89
N ARG A 75 6.13 -9.97 5.95
CA ARG A 75 5.30 -8.85 6.47
C ARG A 75 5.19 -7.72 5.46
N ASP A 76 6.30 -7.29 4.90
CA ASP A 76 6.35 -6.20 3.93
C ASP A 76 5.55 -6.54 2.66
N ILE A 77 5.65 -7.76 2.17
CA ILE A 77 4.85 -8.25 1.03
C ILE A 77 3.36 -8.26 1.39
N SER A 78 2.98 -8.73 2.58
CA SER A 78 1.58 -8.75 2.99
C SER A 78 0.98 -7.35 3.12
N VAL A 79 1.75 -6.39 3.63
CA VAL A 79 1.36 -4.97 3.70
C VAL A 79 1.20 -4.38 2.30
N THR A 80 2.10 -4.69 1.38
CA THR A 80 1.99 -4.24 -0.03
C THR A 80 0.73 -4.78 -0.69
N LYS A 81 0.42 -6.07 -0.50
CA LYS A 81 -0.83 -6.69 -0.99
C LYS A 81 -2.08 -6.05 -0.37
N ALA A 82 -2.01 -5.68 0.91
CA ALA A 82 -3.10 -4.96 1.58
C ALA A 82 -3.31 -3.56 1.00
N VAL A 83 -2.25 -2.84 0.65
CA VAL A 83 -2.33 -1.56 -0.06
C VAL A 83 -3.00 -1.74 -1.42
N ASP A 84 -2.61 -2.73 -2.19
CA ASP A 84 -3.19 -3.02 -3.50
C ASP A 84 -4.69 -3.32 -3.39
N LEU A 85 -5.08 -4.13 -2.42
CA LEU A 85 -6.49 -4.44 -2.14
C LEU A 85 -7.30 -3.17 -1.81
N VAL A 86 -6.78 -2.31 -0.96
CA VAL A 86 -7.42 -1.02 -0.62
C VAL A 86 -7.54 -0.13 -1.84
N MET A 87 -6.50 -0.04 -2.66
CA MET A 87 -6.48 0.79 -3.87
C MET A 87 -7.47 0.29 -4.93
N GLU A 88 -7.63 -1.01 -5.09
CA GLU A 88 -8.62 -1.60 -5.99
C GLU A 88 -10.05 -1.25 -5.55
N ASN A 89 -10.36 -1.41 -4.26
CA ASN A 89 -11.66 -1.05 -3.71
C ASN A 89 -11.98 0.44 -3.82
N VAL A 90 -10.99 1.32 -3.67
CA VAL A 90 -11.15 2.77 -3.86
C VAL A 90 -11.47 3.10 -5.33
N LYS A 91 -10.81 2.46 -6.28
CA LYS A 91 -11.07 2.64 -7.72
C LYS A 91 -12.48 2.19 -8.11
N GLU A 92 -12.96 1.08 -7.58
CA GLU A 92 -14.31 0.59 -7.83
C GLU A 92 -15.37 1.55 -7.28
N ARG A 93 -15.20 2.05 -6.05
CA ARG A 93 -16.12 3.03 -5.46
C ARG A 93 -16.15 4.34 -6.23
N ALA A 94 -15.03 4.83 -6.70
CA ALA A 94 -14.96 6.03 -7.52
C ALA A 94 -15.71 5.85 -8.84
N LYS A 95 -15.54 4.71 -9.53
CA LYS A 95 -16.27 4.38 -10.76
C LYS A 95 -17.79 4.25 -10.53
N ALA A 96 -18.21 3.63 -9.45
CA ALA A 96 -19.62 3.45 -9.10
C ALA A 96 -20.29 4.80 -8.76
N LYS A 97 -19.56 5.71 -8.10
CA LYS A 97 -20.07 7.05 -7.77
C LYS A 97 -20.24 7.89 -9.01
N THR A 98 -19.26 7.90 -9.91
CA THR A 98 -19.34 8.64 -11.17
C THR A 98 -20.45 8.12 -12.09
N LYS A 99 -20.73 6.81 -12.07
CA LYS A 99 -21.82 6.24 -12.85
C LYS A 99 -23.19 6.66 -12.31
N LYS A 100 -23.39 6.64 -10.98
CA LYS A 100 -24.63 7.12 -10.33
C LYS A 100 -24.88 8.59 -10.55
N GLU A 101 -23.84 9.42 -10.48
CA GLU A 101 -23.95 10.86 -10.74
C GLU A 101 -24.37 11.14 -12.18
N LYS A 102 -23.82 10.41 -13.17
CA LYS A 102 -24.21 10.54 -14.57
C LYS A 102 -25.62 10.01 -14.87
N GLU A 103 -26.04 8.96 -14.19
CA GLU A 103 -27.40 8.44 -14.31
C GLU A 103 -28.43 9.43 -13.73
N ALA A 104 -28.13 10.06 -12.59
CA ALA A 104 -28.97 11.08 -11.97
C ALA A 104 -29.08 12.35 -12.83
N GLU A 105 -27.97 12.83 -13.41
CA GLU A 105 -27.98 13.98 -14.35
C GLU A 105 -28.75 13.66 -15.64
N ALA A 106 -28.71 12.41 -16.11
CA ALA A 106 -29.45 12.00 -17.30
C ALA A 106 -30.96 11.90 -17.05
N GLU A 107 -31.37 11.49 -15.84
CA GLU A 107 -32.79 11.47 -15.45
C GLU A 107 -33.33 12.89 -15.26
N GLU A 108 -32.58 13.78 -14.62
CA GLU A 108 -32.99 15.19 -14.42
C GLU A 108 -33.15 15.94 -15.76
N ASN A 109 -32.23 15.73 -16.71
CA ASN A 109 -32.36 16.29 -18.05
C ASN A 109 -33.51 15.69 -18.89
N ALA A 110 -33.90 14.45 -18.62
CA ALA A 110 -35.03 13.82 -19.31
C ALA A 110 -36.38 14.32 -18.79
N GLU A 111 -36.50 14.63 -17.48
CA GLU A 111 -37.70 15.24 -16.91
C GLU A 111 -37.89 16.68 -17.36
N GLU A 112 -36.82 17.47 -17.43
CA GLU A 112 -36.86 18.87 -17.90
C GLU A 112 -37.30 19.02 -19.35
N ASN A 113 -36.90 18.05 -20.22
CA ASN A 113 -37.33 18.03 -21.62
C ASN A 113 -38.75 17.45 -21.86
N ALA A 114 -39.38 16.88 -20.85
CA ALA A 114 -40.76 16.34 -20.96
C ALA A 114 -41.84 17.33 -20.55
N GLU A 115 -41.47 18.47 -19.97
CA GLU A 115 -42.42 19.55 -19.56
C GLU A 115 -42.49 20.73 -20.57
N GLU A 116 -41.72 20.70 -21.67
CA GLU A 116 -41.88 21.65 -22.79
C GLU A 116 -42.72 21.05 -23.91
#